data_fa0ad344b969c299ebe5ea82df2b7b7f
#
_entry.id   fa0ad344b969c299ebe5ea82df2b7b7f
#
_cell.length_a   1.000
_cell.length_b   1.000
_cell.length_c   1.000
_cell.angle_alpha   90.00
_cell.angle_beta   90.00
_cell.angle_gamma   90.00
#
_symmetry.space_group_name_H-M   'P 1'
#
loop_
_entity.id
_entity.type
_entity.pdbx_description
1 polymer ?
#
loop_
_entity_poly.entity_id
_entity_poly.type
_entity_poly.pdbx_seq_one_letter_code
_entity_poly.pdbx_strand_id
1 'polypeptide(L)' 'MNKPKMTYFEENDVLHIVISEEDEAGSVELSPNITAELNDKGDLIGIEILNASTYIRDSILETAQAKVLSIASSQSAQ' A
#
# COMPACT_ATOMS: atom_id res chain seq x y z
N MET A 1 10.71 -16.58 7.78
CA MET A 1 10.31 -15.40 7.01
C MET A 1 9.97 -14.24 7.93
N ASN A 2 10.53 -13.08 7.66
CA ASN A 2 10.28 -11.91 8.48
C ASN A 2 8.93 -11.29 8.12
N LYS A 3 8.23 -10.84 9.14
CA LYS A 3 6.98 -10.11 8.91
C LYS A 3 7.30 -8.69 8.45
N PRO A 4 6.52 -8.13 7.53
CA PRO A 4 6.68 -6.73 7.18
C PRO A 4 6.46 -5.85 8.40
N LYS A 5 7.25 -4.79 8.49
CA LYS A 5 7.15 -3.83 9.59
C LYS A 5 6.59 -2.53 9.02
N MET A 6 5.50 -2.03 9.62
CA MET A 6 4.87 -0.80 9.19
C MET A 6 5.12 0.31 10.20
N THR A 7 5.50 1.47 9.70
CA THR A 7 5.70 2.68 10.52
C THR A 7 4.93 3.81 9.87
N TYR A 8 4.13 4.50 10.66
CA TYR A 8 3.39 5.66 10.19
C TYR A 8 4.00 6.93 10.78
N PHE A 9 4.36 7.85 9.91
CA PHE A 9 4.93 9.14 10.28
C PHE A 9 3.82 10.19 10.21
N GLU A 10 3.20 10.44 11.34
CA GLU A 10 2.01 11.27 11.43
C GLU A 10 2.23 12.69 10.92
N GLU A 11 3.38 13.28 11.22
CA GLU A 11 3.67 14.66 10.84
C GLU A 11 3.65 14.87 9.32
N ASN A 12 4.10 13.87 8.58
CA ASN A 12 4.20 13.96 7.13
C ASN A 12 3.14 13.15 6.40
N ASP A 13 2.32 12.42 7.15
CA ASP A 13 1.31 11.51 6.59
C ASP A 13 1.93 10.51 5.63
N VAL A 14 3.01 9.86 6.08
CA VAL A 14 3.74 8.86 5.31
C VAL A 14 3.66 7.52 6.02
N LEU A 15 3.30 6.48 5.27
CA LEU A 15 3.35 5.11 5.77
C LEU A 15 4.53 4.41 5.10
N HIS A 16 5.41 3.84 5.89
CA HIS A 16 6.57 3.11 5.40
C HIS A 16 6.45 1.64 5.79
N ILE A 17 6.58 0.76 4.80
CA ILE A 17 6.51 -0.69 5.01
C ILE A 17 7.87 -1.27 4.68
N VAL A 18 8.51 -1.89 5.66
CA VAL A 18 9.79 -2.58 5.47
C VAL A 18 9.51 -4.06 5.29
N ILE A 19 9.87 -4.58 4.12
CA ILE A 19 9.71 -6.01 3.80
C ILE A 19 10.98 -6.76 4.16
N SER A 20 12.13 -6.15 3.88
CA SER A 20 13.43 -6.72 4.16
C SER A 20 14.37 -5.60 4.61
N GLU A 21 15.26 -5.89 5.56
CA GLU A 21 16.18 -4.88 6.10
C GLU A 21 17.48 -4.81 5.30
N GLU A 22 17.40 -4.99 4.01
CA GLU A 22 18.54 -4.84 3.11
C GLU A 22 18.73 -3.38 2.72
N ASP A 23 19.92 -3.04 2.24
CA ASP A 23 20.20 -1.68 1.78
C ASP A 23 19.46 -1.35 0.50
N GLU A 24 18.87 -0.17 0.47
CA GLU A 24 18.19 0.31 -0.72
C GLU A 24 19.23 0.71 -1.77
N ALA A 25 19.12 0.14 -2.97
CA ALA A 25 19.98 0.45 -4.08
C ALA A 25 19.27 1.28 -5.15
N GLY A 26 17.95 1.32 -5.14
CA GLY A 26 17.17 2.10 -6.07
C GLY A 26 15.70 2.12 -5.67
N SER A 27 14.93 2.89 -6.40
CA SER A 27 13.50 2.99 -6.15
C SER A 27 12.75 3.17 -7.45
N VAL A 28 11.47 2.79 -7.45
CA VAL A 28 10.58 2.92 -8.60
C VAL A 28 9.27 3.54 -8.10
N GLU A 29 8.86 4.62 -8.75
CA GLU A 29 7.56 5.22 -8.46
C GLU A 29 6.48 4.39 -9.13
N LEU A 30 5.64 3.71 -8.32
CA LEU A 30 4.55 2.88 -8.83
C LEU A 30 3.33 3.72 -9.18
N SER A 31 3.12 4.79 -8.45
CA SER A 31 2.06 5.78 -8.66
C SER A 31 2.51 7.07 -8.01
N PRO A 32 1.80 8.18 -8.18
CA PRO A 32 2.25 9.45 -7.61
C PRO A 32 2.50 9.42 -6.11
N ASN A 33 1.84 8.54 -5.39
CA ASN A 33 1.97 8.49 -3.93
C ASN A 33 2.65 7.23 -3.41
N ILE A 34 3.07 6.31 -4.30
CA ILE A 34 3.62 5.03 -3.87
C ILE A 34 4.96 4.79 -4.55
N THR A 35 5.99 4.61 -3.72
CA THR A 35 7.34 4.32 -4.18
C THR A 35 7.77 2.96 -3.66
N ALA A 36 8.26 2.11 -4.56
CA ALA A 36 8.84 0.83 -4.21
C ALA A 36 10.34 1.00 -4.01
N GLU A 37 10.86 0.46 -2.92
CA GLU A 37 12.30 0.47 -2.61
C GLU A 37 12.89 -0.88 -2.98
N LEU A 38 13.99 -0.87 -3.70
CA LEU A 38 14.60 -2.08 -4.26
C LEU A 38 16.02 -2.25 -3.78
N ASN A 39 16.46 -3.50 -3.65
CA ASN A 39 17.86 -3.79 -3.38
C ASN A 39 18.67 -3.80 -4.69
N ASP A 40 19.95 -4.17 -4.62
CA ASP A 40 20.84 -4.18 -5.77
C ASP A 40 20.47 -5.24 -6.81
N LYS A 41 19.63 -6.18 -6.44
CA LYS A 41 19.15 -7.23 -7.35
C LYS A 41 17.80 -6.89 -7.98
N GLY A 42 17.23 -5.74 -7.61
CA GLY A 42 15.91 -5.35 -8.09
C GLY A 42 14.76 -5.97 -7.32
N ASP A 43 15.02 -6.59 -6.17
CA ASP A 43 13.97 -7.16 -5.35
C ASP A 43 13.32 -6.08 -4.50
N LEU A 44 12.02 -6.22 -4.27
CA LEU A 44 11.25 -5.28 -3.44
C LEU A 44 11.61 -5.48 -1.96
N ILE A 45 12.12 -4.42 -1.33
CA ILE A 45 12.50 -4.47 0.08
C ILE A 45 11.69 -3.50 0.96
N GLY A 46 10.97 -2.58 0.35
CA GLY A 46 10.15 -1.65 1.11
C GLY A 46 9.20 -0.88 0.22
N ILE A 47 8.25 -0.21 0.87
CA ILE A 47 7.25 0.62 0.18
C ILE A 47 7.04 1.88 1.00
N GLU A 48 7.00 3.02 0.32
CA GLU A 48 6.67 4.29 0.94
C GLU A 48 5.39 4.82 0.32
N ILE A 49 4.43 5.19 1.18
CA ILE A 49 3.15 5.72 0.73
C ILE A 49 3.01 7.14 1.26
N LEU A 50 2.97 8.11 0.35
CA LEU A 50 2.75 9.52 0.66
C LEU A 50 1.24 9.79 0.71
N ASN A 51 0.83 10.75 1.52
CA ASN A 51 -0.59 11.05 1.75
C ASN A 51 -1.34 9.78 2.15
N ALA A 52 -0.73 9.03 3.06
CA ALA A 52 -1.16 7.67 3.36
C ALA A 52 -2.58 7.60 3.90
N SER A 53 -2.99 8.56 4.74
CA SER A 53 -4.33 8.55 5.32
C SER A 53 -5.41 8.66 4.24
N THR A 54 -5.21 9.54 3.26
CA THR A 54 -6.13 9.69 2.14
C THR A 54 -6.15 8.44 1.27
N TYR A 55 -4.97 7.92 0.94
CA TYR A 55 -4.86 6.73 0.12
C TYR A 55 -5.56 5.53 0.76
N ILE A 56 -5.32 5.32 2.05
CA ILE A 56 -5.91 4.19 2.78
C ILE A 56 -7.42 4.37 2.89
N ARG A 57 -7.89 5.58 3.21
CA ARG A 57 -9.31 5.87 3.28
C ARG A 57 -10.00 5.57 1.96
N ASP A 58 -9.45 6.06 0.86
CA ASP A 58 -10.05 5.87 -0.46
C ASP A 58 -10.05 4.40 -0.86
N SER A 59 -8.99 3.67 -0.56
CA SER A 59 -8.90 2.24 -0.85
C SER A 59 -9.94 1.45 -0.06
N ILE A 60 -10.15 1.81 1.20
CA ILE A 60 -11.16 1.15 2.04
C ILE A 60 -12.56 1.44 1.51
N LEU A 61 -12.83 2.71 1.13
CA LEU A 61 -14.13 3.09 0.60
C LEU A 61 -14.43 2.37 -0.72
N GLU A 62 -13.45 2.28 -1.60
CA GLU A 62 -13.61 1.55 -2.85
C GLU A 62 -13.91 0.07 -2.61
N THR A 63 -13.18 -0.54 -1.67
CA THR A 63 -13.37 -1.94 -1.33
C THR A 63 -14.76 -2.16 -0.72
N ALA A 64 -15.18 -1.28 0.19
CA ALA A 64 -16.50 -1.37 0.81
C ALA A 64 -17.61 -1.23 -0.23
N GLN A 65 -17.46 -0.27 -1.14
CA GLN A 65 -18.46 -0.06 -2.19
C GLN A 65 -18.53 -1.25 -3.13
N ALA A 66 -17.39 -1.81 -3.52
CA ALA A 66 -17.35 -3.00 -4.36
C ALA A 66 -18.04 -4.19 -3.68
N LYS A 67 -17.84 -4.35 -2.37
CA LYS A 67 -18.51 -5.40 -1.60
C LYS A 67 -20.02 -5.21 -1.57
N VAL A 68 -20.47 -3.98 -1.35
CA VAL A 68 -21.90 -3.67 -1.34
C VAL A 68 -22.52 -3.95 -2.69
N LEU A 69 -21.87 -3.54 -3.78
CA LEU A 69 -22.36 -3.80 -5.12
C LEU A 69 -22.41 -5.31 -5.42
N SER A 70 -21.41 -6.05 -4.97
CA SER A 70 -21.38 -7.50 -5.16
C SER A 70 -22.54 -8.17 -4.42
N ILE A 71 -22.83 -7.76 -3.20
CA ILE A 71 -23.94 -8.29 -2.42
C ILE A 71 -25.27 -7.96 -3.09
N ALA A 72 -25.44 -6.72 -3.54
CA ALA A 72 -26.68 -6.29 -4.22
C ALA A 72 -26.90 -7.08 -5.50
N SER A 73 -25.85 -7.28 -6.30
CA SER A 73 -25.95 -8.09 -7.52
C SER A 73 -26.33 -9.52 -7.24
N SER A 74 -25.75 -10.10 -6.20
CA SER A 74 -26.02 -11.46 -5.79
C SER A 74 -27.49 -11.62 -5.37
N GLN A 75 -28.02 -10.64 -4.64
CA GLN A 75 -29.41 -10.66 -4.19
C GLN A 75 -30.40 -10.45 -5.34
N SER A 76 -30.05 -9.55 -6.25
CA SER A 76 -30.94 -9.24 -7.38
C SER A 76 -30.98 -10.35 -8.42
N ALA A 77 -30.05 -11.26 -8.40
CA ALA A 77 -30.01 -12.39 -9.35
C ALA A 77 -30.94 -13.53 -8.97
N GLN A 78 -31.62 -13.44 -7.87
CA GLN A 78 -32.52 -14.50 -7.41
C GLN A 78 -33.88 -14.46 -8.12
#